data_9fcd5fbabf0e5228a7c4f867cde9a5d5
#
_entry.id   9fcd5fbabf0e5228a7c4f867cde9a5d5
#
_cell.length_a   1.000
_cell.length_b   1.000
_cell.length_c   1.000
_cell.angle_alpha   90.00
_cell.angle_beta   90.00
_cell.angle_gamma   90.00
#
_symmetry.space_group_name_H-M   'P 1'
#
loop_
_entity.id
_entity.type
_entity.pdbx_description
1 polymer ?
#
loop_
_entity_poly.entity_id
_entity_poly.type
_entity_poly.pdbx_seq_one_letter_code
_entity_poly.pdbx_strand_id
1 'polypeptide(L)'
;MGAICGTFQIEPNEDVHVHDIIRGEVVINSSILDDKVLYKSADELPTYHLANIVDDHLMEVSHVIRGEEWLPSAPLHVLLYRAFGWADTMPEFAHLPLLLKPDGNGKLSKRDGDRLGFPVFPLEWHDPKTGEVSSGYRESGYLPEAVINFLALLGWNPGNDQELMSLDELVKLFDLHRCSKAGAKFDFEKGKWFNHEYILKKSNEEVAGLFMPILKEHGIEAPMDKVVTVVGLMKDRVSFIKDLWETCKFFFVAPTEYDEKT
;
A
#
# COMPACT_ATOMS: atom_id res chain seq x y z
N MET A 1 24.99 -33.64 -19.01
CA MET A 1 25.47 -32.25 -19.21
C MET A 1 25.30 -31.53 -17.89
N GLY A 2 26.38 -31.03 -17.29
CA GLY A 2 26.29 -30.26 -16.04
C GLY A 2 25.56 -28.94 -16.31
N ALA A 3 24.67 -28.52 -15.39
CA ALA A 3 24.03 -27.23 -15.48
C ALA A 3 25.09 -26.11 -15.43
N ILE A 4 25.14 -25.26 -16.44
CA ILE A 4 26.01 -24.09 -16.48
C ILE A 4 25.25 -22.95 -15.79
N CYS A 5 25.80 -22.38 -14.73
CA CYS A 5 25.28 -21.17 -14.09
C CYS A 5 26.18 -20.00 -14.48
N GLY A 6 25.58 -18.88 -14.91
CA GLY A 6 26.29 -17.62 -15.01
C GLY A 6 26.41 -17.01 -13.63
N THR A 7 27.63 -16.87 -13.11
CA THR A 7 27.87 -16.29 -11.77
C THR A 7 28.63 -14.97 -11.93
N PHE A 8 28.18 -13.95 -11.23
CA PHE A 8 28.89 -12.68 -11.09
C PHE A 8 29.83 -12.80 -9.89
N GLN A 9 31.12 -12.70 -10.15
CA GLN A 9 32.16 -12.72 -9.14
C GLN A 9 32.40 -11.29 -8.64
N ILE A 10 32.42 -11.11 -7.34
CA ILE A 10 32.58 -9.80 -6.70
C ILE A 10 34.02 -9.68 -6.18
N GLU A 11 34.71 -8.63 -6.64
CA GLU A 11 36.03 -8.30 -6.13
C GLU A 11 35.92 -7.83 -4.67
N PRO A 12 36.68 -8.42 -3.74
CA PRO A 12 36.64 -8.04 -2.33
C PRO A 12 37.37 -6.72 -2.04
N ASN A 13 37.10 -6.14 -0.87
CA ASN A 13 37.75 -4.95 -0.32
C ASN A 13 37.51 -3.63 -1.08
N GLU A 14 36.42 -3.54 -1.83
CA GLU A 14 35.92 -2.28 -2.39
C GLU A 14 34.83 -1.71 -1.51
N ASP A 15 34.85 -0.43 -1.18
CA ASP A 15 33.76 0.29 -0.56
C ASP A 15 32.77 0.71 -1.65
N VAL A 16 31.65 0.01 -1.71
CA VAL A 16 30.58 0.25 -2.70
C VAL A 16 29.64 1.32 -2.15
N HIS A 17 29.58 2.44 -2.84
CA HIS A 17 28.74 3.58 -2.50
C HIS A 17 27.39 3.46 -3.19
N VAL A 18 26.32 3.53 -2.39
CA VAL A 18 24.93 3.59 -2.85
C VAL A 18 24.34 4.92 -2.43
N HIS A 19 24.07 5.78 -3.39
CA HIS A 19 23.35 7.02 -3.11
C HIS A 19 21.84 6.75 -3.10
N ASP A 20 21.20 6.96 -1.94
CA ASP A 20 19.78 6.71 -1.76
C ASP A 20 19.06 7.99 -1.34
N ILE A 21 17.99 8.35 -2.07
CA ILE A 21 17.26 9.60 -1.85
C ILE A 21 16.73 9.70 -0.41
N ILE A 22 16.28 8.58 0.17
CA ILE A 22 15.68 8.55 1.51
C ILE A 22 16.73 8.27 2.58
N ARG A 23 17.61 7.27 2.35
CA ARG A 23 18.58 6.80 3.34
C ARG A 23 19.86 7.64 3.38
N GLY A 24 20.14 8.38 2.31
CA GLY A 24 21.40 9.11 2.10
C GLY A 24 22.48 8.20 1.57
N GLU A 25 23.72 8.53 1.87
CA GLU A 25 24.89 7.74 1.46
C GLU A 25 24.98 6.46 2.28
N VAL A 26 24.91 5.31 1.60
CA VAL A 26 25.08 3.97 2.19
C VAL A 26 26.35 3.36 1.62
N VAL A 27 27.33 3.07 2.47
CA VAL A 27 28.60 2.47 2.07
C VAL A 27 28.69 1.06 2.60
N ILE A 28 28.91 0.09 1.71
CA ILE A 28 29.05 -1.32 2.07
C ILE A 28 30.34 -1.87 1.45
N ASN A 29 31.19 -2.47 2.27
CA ASN A 29 32.39 -3.11 1.77
C ASN A 29 32.05 -4.42 1.04
N SER A 30 32.58 -4.59 -0.17
CA SER A 30 32.24 -5.74 -1.03
C SER A 30 32.69 -7.09 -0.46
N SER A 31 33.58 -7.10 0.52
CA SER A 31 34.03 -8.33 1.20
C SER A 31 32.91 -9.06 1.96
N ILE A 32 31.80 -8.38 2.25
CA ILE A 32 30.64 -9.01 2.88
C ILE A 32 29.57 -9.46 1.88
N LEU A 33 29.79 -9.22 0.59
CA LEU A 33 28.89 -9.63 -0.48
C LEU A 33 29.32 -10.99 -1.02
N ASP A 34 28.37 -11.88 -1.20
CA ASP A 34 28.61 -13.18 -1.84
C ASP A 34 28.53 -13.07 -3.36
N ASP A 35 29.33 -13.87 -4.06
CA ASP A 35 29.16 -14.08 -5.50
C ASP A 35 27.73 -14.50 -5.83
N LYS A 36 27.16 -13.94 -6.89
CA LYS A 36 25.75 -14.17 -7.22
C LYS A 36 25.56 -14.91 -8.52
N VAL A 37 24.76 -15.96 -8.46
CA VAL A 37 24.23 -16.63 -9.65
C VAL A 37 23.25 -15.67 -10.33
N LEU A 38 23.56 -15.27 -11.56
CA LEU A 38 22.74 -14.35 -12.34
C LEU A 38 21.84 -15.08 -13.35
N TYR A 39 22.29 -16.24 -13.83
CA TYR A 39 21.55 -17.03 -14.82
C TYR A 39 21.60 -18.50 -14.48
N LYS A 40 20.45 -19.17 -14.54
CA LYS A 40 20.29 -20.61 -14.32
C LYS A 40 20.00 -21.30 -15.63
N SER A 41 20.97 -22.02 -16.15
CA SER A 41 20.83 -22.75 -17.41
C SER A 41 19.82 -23.90 -17.37
N ALA A 42 19.55 -24.45 -16.16
CA ALA A 42 18.53 -25.50 -16.00
C ALA A 42 17.12 -25.00 -16.29
N ASP A 43 16.83 -23.75 -15.93
CA ASP A 43 15.53 -23.11 -16.10
C ASP A 43 15.51 -22.18 -17.32
N GLU A 44 16.69 -21.93 -17.93
CA GLU A 44 16.91 -20.95 -19.00
C GLU A 44 16.43 -19.53 -18.65
N LEU A 45 16.50 -19.19 -17.34
CA LEU A 45 15.98 -17.93 -16.81
C LEU A 45 17.06 -17.17 -16.03
N PRO A 46 17.05 -15.81 -16.11
CA PRO A 46 17.84 -14.98 -15.24
C PRO A 46 17.32 -15.07 -13.79
N THR A 47 18.21 -14.83 -12.84
CA THR A 47 17.78 -14.57 -11.46
C THR A 47 17.23 -13.15 -11.35
N TYR A 48 16.53 -12.85 -10.24
CA TYR A 48 15.96 -11.54 -9.98
C TYR A 48 16.97 -10.38 -10.20
N HIS A 49 18.18 -10.52 -9.68
CA HIS A 49 19.18 -9.45 -9.75
C HIS A 49 19.58 -9.09 -11.19
N LEU A 50 19.74 -10.09 -12.06
CA LEU A 50 20.02 -9.83 -13.47
C LEU A 50 18.81 -9.27 -14.20
N ALA A 51 17.64 -9.90 -14.02
CA ALA A 51 16.41 -9.48 -14.69
C ALA A 51 16.07 -8.02 -14.33
N ASN A 52 16.12 -7.68 -13.03
CA ASN A 52 15.82 -6.33 -12.56
C ASN A 52 16.73 -5.26 -13.19
N ILE A 53 18.06 -5.48 -13.19
CA ILE A 53 19.02 -4.52 -13.77
C ILE A 53 18.80 -4.34 -15.27
N VAL A 54 18.58 -5.44 -15.99
CA VAL A 54 18.37 -5.40 -17.45
C VAL A 54 17.05 -4.70 -17.80
N ASP A 55 15.98 -5.04 -17.09
CA ASP A 55 14.66 -4.44 -17.31
C ASP A 55 14.68 -2.94 -16.97
N ASP A 56 15.25 -2.55 -15.82
CA ASP A 56 15.37 -1.15 -15.42
C ASP A 56 16.18 -0.32 -16.43
N HIS A 57 17.28 -0.88 -16.95
CA HIS A 57 18.10 -0.22 -17.97
C HIS A 57 17.36 -0.09 -19.29
N LEU A 58 16.79 -1.19 -19.83
CA LEU A 58 16.13 -1.20 -21.13
C LEU A 58 14.81 -0.41 -21.14
N MET A 59 14.14 -0.33 -20.00
CA MET A 59 12.91 0.46 -19.82
C MET A 59 13.18 1.92 -19.41
N GLU A 60 14.46 2.31 -19.32
CA GLU A 60 14.88 3.67 -18.97
C GLU A 60 14.28 4.13 -17.63
N VAL A 61 14.26 3.22 -16.63
CA VAL A 61 13.77 3.53 -15.28
C VAL A 61 14.68 4.56 -14.63
N SER A 62 14.13 5.71 -14.28
CA SER A 62 14.89 6.81 -13.66
C SER A 62 15.06 6.67 -12.15
N HIS A 63 14.08 6.06 -11.47
CA HIS A 63 14.05 5.90 -10.02
C HIS A 63 13.60 4.50 -9.63
N VAL A 64 14.37 3.79 -8.84
CA VAL A 64 13.99 2.53 -8.21
C VAL A 64 13.45 2.79 -6.82
N ILE A 65 12.13 2.80 -6.68
CA ILE A 65 11.43 3.03 -5.41
C ILE A 65 10.93 1.68 -4.88
N ARG A 66 11.44 1.22 -3.74
CA ARG A 66 11.09 -0.09 -3.17
C ARG A 66 11.25 -0.12 -1.65
N GLY A 67 10.82 -1.18 -0.99
CA GLY A 67 10.96 -1.33 0.45
C GLY A 67 12.43 -1.52 0.88
N GLU A 68 12.76 -1.04 2.07
CA GLU A 68 14.13 -1.07 2.61
C GLU A 68 14.69 -2.49 2.82
N GLU A 69 13.87 -3.52 2.79
CA GLU A 69 14.33 -4.91 2.79
C GLU A 69 15.21 -5.26 1.59
N TRP A 70 15.17 -4.46 0.54
CA TRP A 70 16.01 -4.59 -0.65
C TRP A 70 17.30 -3.76 -0.59
N LEU A 71 17.47 -2.91 0.41
CA LEU A 71 18.67 -2.09 0.59
C LEU A 71 19.97 -2.92 0.63
N PRO A 72 20.02 -4.11 1.29
CA PRO A 72 21.21 -4.95 1.25
C PRO A 72 21.61 -5.45 -0.14
N SER A 73 20.69 -5.44 -1.11
CA SER A 73 20.97 -5.82 -2.50
C SER A 73 21.44 -4.66 -3.37
N ALA A 74 21.29 -3.42 -2.91
CA ALA A 74 21.65 -2.24 -3.71
C ALA A 74 23.12 -2.17 -4.08
N PRO A 75 24.10 -2.53 -3.22
CA PRO A 75 25.50 -2.56 -3.61
C PRO A 75 25.80 -3.54 -4.76
N LEU A 76 25.16 -4.72 -4.74
CA LEU A 76 25.27 -5.67 -5.85
C LEU A 76 24.74 -5.07 -7.16
N HIS A 77 23.60 -4.34 -7.09
CA HIS A 77 23.04 -3.69 -8.27
C HIS A 77 23.97 -2.61 -8.82
N VAL A 78 24.58 -1.79 -7.96
CA VAL A 78 25.60 -0.80 -8.38
C VAL A 78 26.77 -1.49 -9.09
N LEU A 79 27.29 -2.60 -8.55
CA LEU A 79 28.37 -3.37 -9.16
C LEU A 79 27.95 -3.95 -10.53
N LEU A 80 26.72 -4.42 -10.66
CA LEU A 80 26.20 -4.93 -11.94
C LEU A 80 26.05 -3.83 -12.98
N TYR A 81 25.51 -2.65 -12.63
CA TYR A 81 25.47 -1.50 -13.55
C TYR A 81 26.86 -1.12 -14.06
N ARG A 82 27.86 -1.12 -13.18
CA ARG A 82 29.25 -0.86 -13.57
C ARG A 82 29.80 -1.94 -14.47
N ALA A 83 29.59 -3.21 -14.14
CA ALA A 83 30.07 -4.36 -14.92
C ALA A 83 29.49 -4.41 -16.34
N PHE A 84 28.24 -3.99 -16.52
CA PHE A 84 27.58 -3.88 -17.83
C PHE A 84 27.98 -2.61 -18.59
N GLY A 85 28.75 -1.69 -17.99
CA GLY A 85 29.09 -0.41 -18.61
C GLY A 85 27.91 0.58 -18.62
N TRP A 86 26.93 0.42 -17.73
CA TRP A 86 25.71 1.22 -17.63
C TRP A 86 25.72 2.18 -16.44
N ALA A 87 26.88 2.49 -15.90
CA ALA A 87 27.01 3.37 -14.73
C ALA A 87 26.35 4.73 -14.94
N ASP A 88 26.44 5.29 -16.16
CA ASP A 88 25.88 6.60 -16.51
C ASP A 88 24.35 6.59 -16.65
N THR A 89 23.75 5.42 -16.77
CA THR A 89 22.29 5.23 -16.88
C THR A 89 21.69 4.54 -15.66
N MET A 90 22.48 4.40 -14.59
CA MET A 90 22.00 3.81 -13.34
C MET A 90 20.92 4.69 -12.73
N PRO A 91 19.75 4.11 -12.37
CA PRO A 91 18.66 4.86 -11.73
C PRO A 91 19.07 5.38 -10.35
N GLU A 92 18.37 6.38 -9.88
CA GLU A 92 18.40 6.79 -8.48
C GLU A 92 17.66 5.77 -7.61
N PHE A 93 18.16 5.52 -6.41
CA PHE A 93 17.54 4.58 -5.48
C PHE A 93 16.78 5.32 -4.38
N ALA A 94 15.63 4.79 -4.01
CA ALA A 94 14.83 5.28 -2.88
C ALA A 94 14.24 4.09 -2.11
N HIS A 95 14.79 3.79 -0.94
CA HIS A 95 14.33 2.68 -0.10
C HIS A 95 13.35 3.18 0.97
N LEU A 96 12.07 2.91 0.73
CA LEU A 96 10.95 3.27 1.62
C LEU A 96 11.03 2.51 2.95
N PRO A 97 10.55 3.12 4.05
CA PRO A 97 10.52 2.46 5.35
C PRO A 97 9.60 1.23 5.35
N LEU A 98 9.88 0.28 6.23
CA LEU A 98 9.00 -0.86 6.46
C LEU A 98 7.67 -0.40 7.06
N LEU A 99 6.59 -1.05 6.62
CA LEU A 99 5.32 -0.99 7.35
C LEU A 99 5.40 -1.94 8.54
N LEU A 100 5.20 -1.38 9.73
CA LEU A 100 5.23 -2.11 10.99
C LEU A 100 3.82 -2.51 11.42
N LYS A 101 3.74 -3.58 12.21
CA LYS A 101 2.49 -3.98 12.86
C LYS A 101 1.93 -2.84 13.72
N PRO A 102 0.62 -2.86 14.05
CA PRO A 102 0.00 -1.83 14.89
C PRO A 102 0.68 -1.63 16.25
N ASP A 103 1.24 -2.69 16.83
CA ASP A 103 2.01 -2.65 18.07
C ASP A 103 3.45 -2.10 17.88
N GLY A 104 3.87 -1.88 16.64
CA GLY A 104 5.22 -1.45 16.28
C GLY A 104 6.27 -2.56 16.29
N ASN A 105 5.90 -3.81 16.60
CA ASN A 105 6.82 -4.92 16.74
C ASN A 105 6.93 -5.76 15.46
N GLY A 106 7.90 -5.41 14.64
CA GLY A 106 8.23 -6.14 13.43
C GLY A 106 7.41 -5.74 12.20
N LYS A 107 7.85 -6.26 11.05
CA LYS A 107 7.27 -5.96 9.73
C LYS A 107 5.84 -6.48 9.64
N LEU A 108 4.94 -5.67 9.10
CA LEU A 108 3.59 -6.07 8.73
C LEU A 108 3.65 -7.08 7.58
N SER A 109 2.94 -8.18 7.72
CA SER A 109 2.80 -9.21 6.68
C SER A 109 1.36 -9.31 6.19
N LYS A 110 1.16 -9.91 5.01
CA LYS A 110 -0.18 -10.18 4.47
C LYS A 110 -1.04 -11.00 5.44
N ARG A 111 -0.45 -11.99 6.12
CA ARG A 111 -1.14 -12.83 7.12
C ARG A 111 -1.58 -12.06 8.37
N ASP A 112 -0.91 -10.94 8.67
CA ASP A 112 -1.33 -10.09 9.79
C ASP A 112 -2.64 -9.38 9.47
N GLY A 113 -2.92 -9.01 8.21
CA GLY A 113 -4.19 -8.42 7.78
C GLY A 113 -5.37 -9.35 8.08
N ASP A 114 -5.31 -10.60 7.61
CA ASP A 114 -6.36 -11.58 7.84
C ASP A 114 -6.57 -11.84 9.34
N ARG A 115 -5.48 -11.98 10.11
CA ARG A 115 -5.54 -12.22 11.56
C ARG A 115 -6.08 -11.03 12.35
N LEU A 116 -5.80 -9.81 11.94
CA LEU A 116 -6.18 -8.57 12.64
C LEU A 116 -7.45 -7.94 12.08
N GLY A 117 -8.01 -8.52 11.00
CA GLY A 117 -9.29 -8.12 10.44
C GLY A 117 -9.25 -6.82 9.61
N PHE A 118 -8.12 -6.51 8.99
CA PHE A 118 -8.04 -5.39 8.05
C PHE A 118 -7.60 -5.86 6.65
N PRO A 119 -8.08 -5.18 5.58
CA PRO A 119 -7.73 -5.57 4.22
C PRO A 119 -6.26 -5.24 3.90
N VAL A 120 -5.65 -6.09 3.08
CA VAL A 120 -4.28 -5.90 2.58
C VAL A 120 -4.27 -5.61 1.08
N PHE A 121 -5.26 -6.12 0.37
CA PHE A 121 -5.39 -5.95 -1.08
C PHE A 121 -6.36 -4.82 -1.41
N PRO A 122 -6.18 -4.13 -2.56
CA PRO A 122 -7.17 -3.16 -3.04
C PRO A 122 -8.54 -3.79 -3.27
N LEU A 123 -8.57 -5.01 -3.81
CA LEU A 123 -9.75 -5.81 -4.11
C LEU A 123 -9.66 -7.15 -3.38
N GLU A 124 -10.80 -7.78 -3.15
CA GLU A 124 -10.85 -9.15 -2.63
C GLU A 124 -10.02 -10.08 -3.51
N TRP A 125 -9.18 -10.89 -2.88
CA TRP A 125 -8.30 -11.83 -3.54
C TRP A 125 -8.68 -13.25 -3.20
N HIS A 126 -8.91 -14.05 -4.25
CA HIS A 126 -9.10 -15.50 -4.14
C HIS A 126 -7.80 -16.19 -4.56
N ASP A 127 -7.13 -16.87 -3.64
CA ASP A 127 -5.92 -17.63 -3.97
C ASP A 127 -6.26 -18.82 -4.88
N PRO A 128 -5.73 -18.86 -6.11
CA PRO A 128 -6.08 -19.90 -7.07
C PRO A 128 -5.54 -21.30 -6.68
N LYS A 129 -4.62 -21.39 -5.73
CA LYS A 129 -4.00 -22.65 -5.31
C LYS A 129 -4.63 -23.19 -4.03
N THR A 130 -4.90 -22.32 -3.06
CA THR A 130 -5.43 -22.73 -1.75
C THR A 130 -6.95 -22.53 -1.64
N GLY A 131 -7.55 -21.67 -2.48
CA GLY A 131 -8.94 -21.26 -2.35
C GLY A 131 -9.20 -20.28 -1.20
N GLU A 132 -8.15 -19.86 -0.48
CA GLU A 132 -8.28 -18.86 0.58
C GLU A 132 -8.73 -17.51 0.02
N VAL A 133 -9.60 -16.83 0.76
CA VAL A 133 -10.13 -15.52 0.40
C VAL A 133 -9.58 -14.48 1.36
N SER A 134 -8.90 -13.47 0.80
CA SER A 134 -8.43 -12.30 1.55
C SER A 134 -9.28 -11.09 1.19
N SER A 135 -9.77 -10.37 2.20
CA SER A 135 -10.62 -9.20 1.99
C SER A 135 -9.89 -8.05 1.29
N GLY A 136 -10.60 -7.34 0.42
CA GLY A 136 -10.13 -6.12 -0.22
C GLY A 136 -10.59 -4.84 0.48
N TYR A 137 -9.88 -3.74 0.26
CA TYR A 137 -10.30 -2.42 0.77
C TYR A 137 -11.67 -2.03 0.23
N ARG A 138 -11.94 -2.26 -1.06
CA ARG A 138 -13.23 -1.96 -1.69
C ARG A 138 -14.36 -2.75 -1.07
N GLU A 139 -14.21 -4.06 -0.92
CA GLU A 139 -15.24 -4.95 -0.35
C GLU A 139 -15.41 -4.70 1.16
N SER A 140 -14.38 -4.20 1.82
CA SER A 140 -14.46 -3.74 3.21
C SER A 140 -15.21 -2.41 3.36
N GLY A 141 -15.44 -1.68 2.25
CA GLY A 141 -16.21 -0.44 2.22
C GLY A 141 -15.39 0.84 2.33
N TYR A 142 -14.08 0.76 2.11
CA TYR A 142 -13.23 1.95 2.05
C TYR A 142 -13.43 2.69 0.73
N LEU A 143 -13.46 4.02 0.81
CA LEU A 143 -13.46 4.89 -0.36
C LEU A 143 -12.03 4.96 -0.95
N PRO A 144 -11.87 4.94 -2.28
CA PRO A 144 -10.54 4.97 -2.92
C PRO A 144 -9.68 6.15 -2.47
N GLU A 145 -10.26 7.35 -2.41
CA GLU A 145 -9.59 8.56 -1.97
C GLU A 145 -9.11 8.49 -0.51
N ALA A 146 -9.87 7.83 0.36
CA ALA A 146 -9.50 7.61 1.75
C ALA A 146 -8.29 6.67 1.86
N VAL A 147 -8.30 5.58 1.10
CA VAL A 147 -7.18 4.62 1.05
C VAL A 147 -5.92 5.29 0.52
N ILE A 148 -6.00 6.03 -0.58
CA ILE A 148 -4.85 6.72 -1.17
C ILE A 148 -4.24 7.70 -0.17
N ASN A 149 -5.06 8.53 0.47
CA ASN A 149 -4.58 9.52 1.45
C ASN A 149 -3.98 8.85 2.69
N PHE A 150 -4.62 7.81 3.21
CA PHE A 150 -4.09 7.03 4.34
C PHE A 150 -2.75 6.39 4.00
N LEU A 151 -2.63 5.71 2.84
CA LEU A 151 -1.40 5.06 2.41
C LEU A 151 -0.27 6.08 2.16
N ALA A 152 -0.59 7.26 1.60
CA ALA A 152 0.41 8.30 1.37
C ALA A 152 1.11 8.74 2.65
N LEU A 153 0.40 8.81 3.77
CA LEU A 153 0.97 9.22 5.07
C LEU A 153 1.69 8.08 5.82
N LEU A 154 1.72 6.87 5.25
CA LEU A 154 2.51 5.78 5.82
C LEU A 154 4.00 5.94 5.47
N GLY A 155 4.71 6.68 6.30
CA GLY A 155 6.14 6.92 6.13
C GLY A 155 6.49 8.15 5.30
N TRP A 156 5.51 8.99 4.94
CA TRP A 156 5.71 10.30 4.32
C TRP A 156 4.86 11.35 5.04
N ASN A 157 5.26 12.63 4.93
CA ASN A 157 4.46 13.75 5.42
C ASN A 157 4.64 14.99 4.52
N PRO A 158 3.61 15.86 4.43
CA PRO A 158 3.65 17.05 3.59
C PRO A 158 4.51 18.20 4.14
N GLY A 159 5.10 18.04 5.34
CA GLY A 159 5.87 19.06 6.03
C GLY A 159 5.04 20.09 6.79
N ASN A 160 3.76 19.79 6.95
CA ASN A 160 2.80 20.56 7.77
C ASN A 160 1.83 19.59 8.45
N ASP A 161 0.82 20.12 9.18
CA ASP A 161 -0.15 19.32 9.94
C ASP A 161 -1.37 18.90 9.09
N GLN A 162 -1.32 19.08 7.76
CA GLN A 162 -2.42 18.71 6.87
C GLN A 162 -2.45 17.18 6.70
N GLU A 163 -3.54 16.55 7.12
CA GLU A 163 -3.74 15.11 6.97
C GLU A 163 -4.69 14.76 5.81
N LEU A 164 -5.73 15.55 5.60
CA LEU A 164 -6.75 15.30 4.56
C LEU A 164 -6.41 16.01 3.26
N MET A 165 -5.96 15.27 2.28
CA MET A 165 -5.48 15.77 0.99
C MET A 165 -6.14 15.02 -0.16
N SER A 166 -6.64 15.77 -1.14
CA SER A 166 -7.06 15.20 -2.43
C SER A 166 -5.87 14.57 -3.17
N LEU A 167 -6.14 13.74 -4.16
CA LEU A 167 -5.09 13.18 -5.01
C LEU A 167 -4.25 14.27 -5.69
N ASP A 168 -4.89 15.34 -6.17
CA ASP A 168 -4.18 16.45 -6.80
C ASP A 168 -3.27 17.22 -5.84
N GLU A 169 -3.67 17.37 -4.57
CA GLU A 169 -2.83 17.95 -3.53
C GLU A 169 -1.67 16.99 -3.18
N LEU A 170 -1.93 15.70 -3.04
CA LEU A 170 -0.89 14.70 -2.81
C LEU A 170 0.16 14.71 -3.94
N VAL A 171 -0.27 14.72 -5.21
CA VAL A 171 0.64 14.79 -6.37
C VAL A 171 1.52 16.05 -6.34
N LYS A 172 0.96 17.19 -5.92
CA LYS A 172 1.71 18.46 -5.84
C LYS A 172 2.69 18.52 -4.68
N LEU A 173 2.35 17.87 -3.56
CA LEU A 173 3.12 17.95 -2.32
C LEU A 173 4.14 16.81 -2.17
N PHE A 174 3.95 15.69 -2.90
CA PHE A 174 4.77 14.51 -2.74
C PHE A 174 6.23 14.78 -3.12
N ASP A 175 7.12 14.42 -2.20
CA ASP A 175 8.56 14.54 -2.35
C ASP A 175 9.23 13.35 -1.61
N LEU A 176 10.04 12.58 -2.33
CA LEU A 176 10.76 11.42 -1.77
C LEU A 176 11.69 11.80 -0.62
N HIS A 177 12.26 13.03 -0.62
CA HIS A 177 13.12 13.51 0.46
C HIS A 177 12.38 13.69 1.79
N ARG A 178 11.04 13.74 1.77
CA ARG A 178 10.20 13.81 2.97
C ARG A 178 9.76 12.45 3.48
N CYS A 179 10.18 11.36 2.84
CA CYS A 179 9.95 10.03 3.36
C CYS A 179 10.77 9.79 4.62
N SER A 180 10.14 9.19 5.62
CA SER A 180 10.78 8.85 6.90
C SER A 180 11.81 7.73 6.71
N LYS A 181 12.90 7.79 7.48
CA LYS A 181 13.84 6.67 7.61
C LYS A 181 13.35 5.62 8.59
N ALA A 182 12.47 5.99 9.52
CA ALA A 182 11.90 5.08 10.51
C ALA A 182 10.70 4.32 9.95
N GLY A 183 10.53 3.07 10.38
CA GLY A 183 9.36 2.28 10.01
C GLY A 183 8.04 2.96 10.40
N ALA A 184 7.03 2.85 9.53
CA ALA A 184 5.72 3.43 9.74
C ALA A 184 4.77 2.41 10.36
N LYS A 185 4.18 2.73 11.51
CA LYS A 185 3.13 1.90 12.12
C LYS A 185 1.87 1.94 11.26
N PHE A 186 1.35 0.76 10.94
CA PHE A 186 0.07 0.64 10.27
C PHE A 186 -1.06 0.74 11.31
N ASP A 187 -1.72 1.89 11.34
CA ASP A 187 -2.85 2.15 12.23
C ASP A 187 -4.17 2.03 11.44
N PHE A 188 -4.86 0.91 11.59
CA PHE A 188 -6.11 0.67 10.88
C PHE A 188 -7.28 1.49 11.44
N GLU A 189 -7.25 1.93 12.69
CA GLU A 189 -8.24 2.87 13.23
C GLU A 189 -8.10 4.24 12.57
N LYS A 190 -6.87 4.68 12.32
CA LYS A 190 -6.62 5.89 11.52
C LYS A 190 -7.11 5.71 10.07
N GLY A 191 -7.00 4.52 9.50
CA GLY A 191 -7.58 4.20 8.20
C GLY A 191 -9.11 4.36 8.17
N LYS A 192 -9.80 3.88 9.20
CA LYS A 192 -11.26 4.09 9.37
C LYS A 192 -11.62 5.56 9.55
N TRP A 193 -10.81 6.30 10.33
CA TRP A 193 -11.00 7.74 10.49
C TRP A 193 -10.89 8.47 9.16
N PHE A 194 -9.89 8.16 8.33
CA PHE A 194 -9.81 8.72 6.98
C PHE A 194 -11.08 8.43 6.18
N ASN A 195 -11.58 7.20 6.22
CA ASN A 195 -12.79 6.84 5.49
C ASN A 195 -14.00 7.65 5.94
N HIS A 196 -14.16 7.81 7.26
CA HIS A 196 -15.20 8.65 7.86
C HIS A 196 -15.11 10.10 7.37
N GLU A 197 -13.94 10.73 7.42
CA GLU A 197 -13.73 12.10 6.99
C GLU A 197 -14.05 12.31 5.49
N TYR A 198 -13.71 11.32 4.66
CA TYR A 198 -14.08 11.36 3.23
C TYR A 198 -15.57 11.16 2.99
N ILE A 199 -16.26 10.35 3.80
CA ILE A 199 -17.72 10.26 3.77
C ILE A 199 -18.35 11.60 4.15
N LEU A 200 -17.84 12.28 5.16
CA LEU A 200 -18.34 13.60 5.57
C LEU A 200 -18.18 14.68 4.49
N LYS A 201 -17.07 14.63 3.75
CA LYS A 201 -16.79 15.56 2.64
C LYS A 201 -17.72 15.39 1.43
N LYS A 202 -18.29 14.18 1.25
CA LYS A 202 -19.23 13.91 0.15
C LYS A 202 -20.57 14.59 0.42
N SER A 203 -21.25 15.02 -0.65
CA SER A 203 -22.64 15.49 -0.54
C SER A 203 -23.57 14.38 -0.05
N ASN A 204 -24.72 14.74 0.48
CA ASN A 204 -25.70 13.75 0.91
C ASN A 204 -26.24 12.93 -0.26
N GLU A 205 -26.33 13.53 -1.45
CA GLU A 205 -26.74 12.87 -2.70
C GLU A 205 -25.72 11.83 -3.14
N GLU A 206 -24.43 12.14 -3.07
CA GLU A 206 -23.37 11.17 -3.40
C GLU A 206 -23.38 9.98 -2.43
N VAL A 207 -23.49 10.24 -1.13
CA VAL A 207 -23.56 9.17 -0.11
C VAL A 207 -24.85 8.37 -0.26
N ALA A 208 -25.99 9.01 -0.54
CA ALA A 208 -27.24 8.34 -0.83
C ALA A 208 -27.14 7.42 -2.05
N GLY A 209 -26.47 7.88 -3.11
CA GLY A 209 -26.18 7.06 -4.30
C GLY A 209 -25.40 5.79 -3.97
N LEU A 210 -24.40 5.89 -3.06
CA LEU A 210 -23.62 4.75 -2.58
C LEU A 210 -24.41 3.83 -1.63
N PHE A 211 -25.40 4.37 -0.92
CA PHE A 211 -26.24 3.62 0.02
C PHE A 211 -27.42 2.90 -0.65
N MET A 212 -27.92 3.40 -1.78
CA MET A 212 -29.04 2.79 -2.51
C MET A 212 -28.88 1.30 -2.84
N PRO A 213 -27.70 0.83 -3.33
CA PRO A 213 -27.50 -0.60 -3.55
C PRO A 213 -27.67 -1.43 -2.28
N ILE A 214 -27.20 -0.94 -1.15
CA ILE A 214 -27.29 -1.62 0.16
C ILE A 214 -28.75 -1.71 0.60
N LEU A 215 -29.54 -0.65 0.44
CA LEU A 215 -30.98 -0.68 0.70
C LEU A 215 -31.67 -1.75 -0.15
N LYS A 216 -31.31 -1.85 -1.44
CA LYS A 216 -31.85 -2.84 -2.35
C LYS A 216 -31.50 -4.28 -1.94
N GLU A 217 -30.28 -4.53 -1.46
CA GLU A 217 -29.87 -5.84 -0.90
C GLU A 217 -30.74 -6.25 0.29
N HIS A 218 -31.20 -5.27 1.10
CA HIS A 218 -32.13 -5.48 2.20
C HIS A 218 -33.61 -5.49 1.78
N GLY A 219 -33.91 -5.46 0.47
CA GLY A 219 -35.27 -5.47 -0.06
C GLY A 219 -36.03 -4.16 0.13
N ILE A 220 -35.32 -3.05 0.35
CA ILE A 220 -35.92 -1.74 0.57
C ILE A 220 -35.91 -0.94 -0.73
N GLU A 221 -37.07 -0.53 -1.16
CA GLU A 221 -37.30 0.46 -2.21
C GLU A 221 -37.69 1.78 -1.55
N ALA A 222 -36.84 2.79 -1.66
CA ALA A 222 -37.10 4.11 -1.10
C ALA A 222 -36.79 5.20 -2.15
N PRO A 223 -37.56 6.29 -2.20
CA PRO A 223 -37.26 7.38 -3.10
C PRO A 223 -35.97 8.11 -2.67
N MET A 224 -35.23 8.62 -3.65
CA MET A 224 -33.91 9.21 -3.44
C MET A 224 -33.92 10.38 -2.46
N ASP A 225 -34.93 11.23 -2.49
CA ASP A 225 -35.12 12.37 -1.59
C ASP A 225 -35.21 11.95 -0.11
N LYS A 226 -35.93 10.85 0.18
CA LYS A 226 -35.97 10.26 1.52
C LYS A 226 -34.60 9.76 1.93
N VAL A 227 -33.87 9.05 1.02
CA VAL A 227 -32.54 8.50 1.34
C VAL A 227 -31.53 9.63 1.59
N VAL A 228 -31.55 10.68 0.78
CA VAL A 228 -30.71 11.90 0.97
C VAL A 228 -30.97 12.54 2.33
N THR A 229 -32.24 12.65 2.73
CA THR A 229 -32.61 13.22 4.03
C THR A 229 -32.09 12.35 5.19
N VAL A 230 -32.27 11.03 5.12
CA VAL A 230 -31.78 10.10 6.15
C VAL A 230 -30.25 10.11 6.23
N VAL A 231 -29.57 10.09 5.09
CA VAL A 231 -28.10 10.20 5.02
C VAL A 231 -27.63 11.49 5.68
N GLY A 232 -28.30 12.63 5.43
CA GLY A 232 -27.97 13.90 6.04
C GLY A 232 -28.06 13.90 7.58
N LEU A 233 -28.90 13.03 8.15
CA LEU A 233 -29.06 12.88 9.60
C LEU A 233 -28.05 11.89 10.22
N MET A 234 -27.48 10.98 9.44
CA MET A 234 -26.83 9.79 9.97
C MET A 234 -25.38 9.58 9.50
N LYS A 235 -24.91 10.23 8.41
CA LYS A 235 -23.59 9.98 7.86
C LYS A 235 -22.42 10.33 8.79
N ASP A 236 -22.66 11.22 9.76
CA ASP A 236 -21.68 11.61 10.78
C ASP A 236 -21.41 10.53 11.85
N ARG A 237 -22.22 9.46 11.84
CA ARG A 237 -22.15 8.36 12.83
C ARG A 237 -21.48 7.10 12.30
N VAL A 238 -21.06 7.08 11.04
CA VAL A 238 -20.58 5.86 10.40
C VAL A 238 -19.17 6.04 9.83
N SER A 239 -18.37 4.99 9.91
CA SER A 239 -17.07 4.96 9.26
C SER A 239 -17.12 4.30 7.87
N PHE A 240 -18.16 3.55 7.57
CA PHE A 240 -18.39 2.91 6.27
C PHE A 240 -19.83 3.10 5.81
N ILE A 241 -20.04 3.22 4.50
CA ILE A 241 -21.39 3.39 3.93
C ILE A 241 -22.32 2.22 4.32
N LYS A 242 -21.78 1.00 4.40
CA LYS A 242 -22.55 -0.18 4.82
C LYS A 242 -23.10 -0.08 6.24
N ASP A 243 -22.42 0.65 7.13
CA ASP A 243 -22.84 0.80 8.53
C ASP A 243 -24.09 1.69 8.65
N LEU A 244 -24.43 2.46 7.59
CA LEU A 244 -25.66 3.24 7.54
C LEU A 244 -26.89 2.37 7.73
N TRP A 245 -26.92 1.16 7.17
CA TRP A 245 -28.07 0.29 7.33
C TRP A 245 -28.39 0.03 8.80
N GLU A 246 -27.43 -0.40 9.58
CA GLU A 246 -27.66 -0.70 11.00
C GLU A 246 -28.01 0.55 11.81
N THR A 247 -27.47 1.71 11.44
CA THR A 247 -27.69 2.97 12.17
C THR A 247 -29.00 3.66 11.79
N CYS A 248 -29.58 3.38 10.59
CA CYS A 248 -30.73 4.11 10.07
C CYS A 248 -31.90 3.23 9.60
N LYS A 249 -31.81 1.89 9.73
CA LYS A 249 -32.86 0.97 9.27
C LYS A 249 -34.28 1.30 9.81
N PHE A 250 -34.35 1.89 11.00
CA PHE A 250 -35.64 2.30 11.61
C PHE A 250 -36.37 3.42 10.85
N PHE A 251 -35.71 4.14 9.95
CA PHE A 251 -36.35 5.08 9.04
C PHE A 251 -37.09 4.36 7.88
N PHE A 252 -36.70 3.11 7.60
CA PHE A 252 -37.21 2.34 6.46
C PHE A 252 -38.08 1.19 6.88
N VAL A 253 -37.82 0.57 8.04
CA VAL A 253 -38.53 -0.59 8.56
C VAL A 253 -38.98 -0.31 9.99
N ALA A 254 -40.23 -0.60 10.31
CA ALA A 254 -40.73 -0.47 11.68
C ALA A 254 -39.98 -1.45 12.60
N PRO A 255 -39.61 -1.05 13.81
CA PRO A 255 -39.03 -1.96 14.80
C PRO A 255 -39.96 -3.11 15.12
N THR A 256 -39.42 -4.33 15.17
CA THR A 256 -40.17 -5.53 15.57
C THR A 256 -40.03 -5.87 17.05
N GLU A 257 -39.00 -5.32 17.68
CA GLU A 257 -38.72 -5.50 19.11
C GLU A 257 -38.55 -4.12 19.76
N TYR A 258 -39.07 -3.98 20.96
CA TYR A 258 -38.93 -2.76 21.77
C TYR A 258 -38.26 -3.12 23.10
N ASP A 259 -37.36 -2.27 23.56
CA ASP A 259 -36.74 -2.45 24.87
C ASP A 259 -37.81 -2.24 25.96
N GLU A 260 -37.89 -3.15 26.95
CA GLU A 260 -38.87 -3.09 28.04
C GLU A 260 -38.78 -1.81 28.91
N LYS A 261 -37.74 -0.99 28.67
CA LYS A 261 -37.49 0.27 29.39
C LYS A 261 -37.94 1.53 28.66
N THR A 262 -38.58 1.39 27.52
CA THR A 262 -39.25 2.46 26.77
C THR A 262 -40.74 2.21 26.78
#